data_f11b44b075049fcd76539f28b0a330e1
#
_entry.id   f11b44b075049fcd76539f28b0a330e1
#
_cell.length_a   1.000
_cell.length_b   1.000
_cell.length_c   1.000
_cell.angle_alpha   90.00
_cell.angle_beta   90.00
_cell.angle_gamma   90.00
#
_symmetry.space_group_name_H-M   'P 1'
#
loop_
_entity.id
_entity.type
_entity.pdbx_description
1 polymer ?
#
loop_
_entity_poly.entity_id
_entity_poly.type
_entity_poly.pdbx_seq_one_letter_code
_entity_poly.pdbx_strand_id
1 'polypeptide(L)'
;MAPSPEYVVVHFTGSGGKGGSALNVYKDWASRELKTRCNAHYIVDATGIYEGVDPKKYGCLCATGSKASEDHIAMFPDSPMACSHLKLAGNYNTINIEACSAKHSPVSRRKDAYMDTDFYFPDATYTNLVALASWLLDEFGIPLANLIMHHQITGKLCPAMWCNNKDAFSQWEAFKSDVAQVLNKAPTAAELPAPTGPGTEGGSPSGTIEVKQGTPCYMDAEGTVMLGYIEADSVLAYTSIKGDMYYTSEGYIKGGT
;
A
#
# COMPACT_ATOMS: atom_id res chain seq x y z
N MET A 1 -9.97 -13.31 16.92
CA MET A 1 -8.58 -13.73 16.62
C MET A 1 -7.88 -12.50 16.10
N ALA A 2 -6.71 -12.16 16.60
CA ALA A 2 -5.95 -11.04 16.05
C ALA A 2 -5.52 -11.37 14.61
N PRO A 3 -5.43 -10.38 13.71
CA PRO A 3 -4.91 -10.58 12.36
C PRO A 3 -3.48 -11.13 12.41
N SER A 4 -3.16 -12.02 11.49
CA SER A 4 -1.79 -12.52 11.27
C SER A 4 -1.49 -12.36 9.79
N PRO A 5 -1.02 -11.18 9.35
CA PRO A 5 -0.80 -10.90 7.94
C PRO A 5 0.27 -11.83 7.33
N GLU A 6 -0.10 -12.50 6.27
CA GLU A 6 0.77 -13.38 5.47
C GLU A 6 0.91 -12.88 4.03
N TYR A 7 -0.02 -12.01 3.59
CA TYR A 7 -0.09 -11.51 2.23
C TYR A 7 -0.30 -9.99 2.22
N VAL A 8 0.28 -9.32 1.22
CA VAL A 8 -0.09 -7.96 0.83
C VAL A 8 -0.91 -8.03 -0.45
N VAL A 9 -2.11 -7.44 -0.45
CA VAL A 9 -3.06 -7.51 -1.57
C VAL A 9 -3.26 -6.14 -2.18
N VAL A 10 -3.02 -6.02 -3.47
CA VAL A 10 -3.25 -4.79 -4.23
C VAL A 10 -4.64 -4.83 -4.87
N HIS A 11 -5.37 -3.73 -4.68
CA HIS A 11 -6.65 -3.43 -5.31
C HIS A 11 -6.56 -2.12 -6.11
N PHE A 12 -7.61 -1.80 -6.85
CA PHE A 12 -7.80 -0.50 -7.46
C PHE A 12 -9.20 0.04 -7.18
N THR A 13 -9.34 1.35 -7.03
CA THR A 13 -10.63 1.97 -6.69
C THR A 13 -11.67 1.86 -7.82
N GLY A 14 -11.24 1.62 -9.06
CA GLY A 14 -12.13 1.58 -10.22
C GLY A 14 -12.87 2.90 -10.47
N SER A 15 -12.40 3.99 -9.87
CA SER A 15 -12.99 5.32 -10.06
C SER A 15 -12.53 5.94 -11.36
N GLY A 16 -13.48 6.45 -12.15
CA GLY A 16 -13.21 6.97 -13.50
C GLY A 16 -12.86 8.46 -13.58
N GLY A 17 -12.48 9.10 -12.48
CA GLY A 17 -12.05 10.50 -12.46
C GLY A 17 -10.59 10.68 -12.89
N LYS A 18 -10.10 11.93 -12.87
CA LYS A 18 -8.68 12.28 -13.11
C LYS A 18 -7.76 11.88 -11.93
N GLY A 19 -7.84 10.62 -11.51
CA GLY A 19 -7.24 10.12 -10.28
C GLY A 19 -8.24 10.22 -9.13
N GLY A 20 -8.53 9.09 -8.48
CA GLY A 20 -9.30 9.09 -7.24
C GLY A 20 -8.52 9.81 -6.15
N SER A 21 -9.22 10.43 -5.21
CA SER A 21 -8.60 10.97 -4.00
C SER A 21 -8.72 9.94 -2.90
N ALA A 22 -7.61 9.53 -2.33
CA ALA A 22 -7.58 8.60 -1.21
C ALA A 22 -8.37 9.14 -0.02
N LEU A 23 -8.28 10.43 0.24
CA LEU A 23 -9.08 11.12 1.26
C LEU A 23 -10.59 11.01 1.00
N ASN A 24 -11.03 11.13 -0.26
CA ASN A 24 -12.45 11.00 -0.60
C ASN A 24 -12.94 9.57 -0.46
N VAL A 25 -12.12 8.58 -0.85
CA VAL A 25 -12.42 7.16 -0.64
C VAL A 25 -12.54 6.87 0.86
N TYR A 26 -11.59 7.34 1.66
CA TYR A 26 -11.62 7.20 3.12
C TYR A 26 -12.90 7.81 3.72
N LYS A 27 -13.24 9.05 3.34
CA LYS A 27 -14.46 9.74 3.82
C LYS A 27 -15.74 9.01 3.42
N ASP A 28 -15.82 8.52 2.18
CA ASP A 28 -16.96 7.74 1.70
C ASP A 28 -17.11 6.46 2.54
N TRP A 29 -16.04 5.71 2.76
CA TRP A 29 -16.10 4.50 3.60
C TRP A 29 -16.45 4.80 5.05
N ALA A 30 -15.87 5.83 5.63
CA ALA A 30 -16.17 6.25 7.01
C ALA A 30 -17.64 6.67 7.19
N SER A 31 -18.29 7.19 6.16
CA SER A 31 -19.69 7.61 6.19
C SER A 31 -20.71 6.47 6.07
N ARG A 32 -20.29 5.28 5.63
CA ARG A 32 -21.19 4.14 5.40
C ARG A 32 -21.58 3.45 6.71
N GLU A 33 -22.77 2.85 6.75
CA GLU A 33 -23.17 1.96 7.84
C GLU A 33 -22.20 0.78 7.97
N LEU A 34 -21.97 0.32 9.20
CA LEU A 34 -21.03 -0.77 9.50
C LEU A 34 -21.25 -2.01 8.65
N LYS A 35 -22.50 -2.40 8.40
CA LYS A 35 -22.84 -3.60 7.60
C LYS A 35 -22.52 -3.47 6.10
N THR A 36 -22.35 -2.24 5.60
CA THR A 36 -22.04 -1.96 4.19
C THR A 36 -20.65 -1.37 4.02
N ARG A 37 -19.90 -1.21 5.11
CA ARG A 37 -18.59 -0.60 5.11
C ARG A 37 -17.59 -1.52 4.41
N CYS A 38 -17.12 -1.11 3.24
CA CYS A 38 -15.88 -1.62 2.68
C CYS A 38 -14.73 -0.85 3.32
N ASN A 39 -13.63 -1.50 3.60
CA ASN A 39 -12.42 -0.86 4.09
C ASN A 39 -11.18 -1.56 3.56
N ALA A 40 -10.10 -0.81 3.37
CA ALA A 40 -8.77 -1.33 3.19
C ALA A 40 -7.89 -0.87 4.37
N HIS A 41 -6.75 -1.53 4.55
CA HIS A 41 -5.79 -1.09 5.55
C HIS A 41 -5.15 0.22 5.11
N TYR A 42 -4.81 0.32 3.83
CA TYR A 42 -4.21 1.51 3.24
C TYR A 42 -4.92 1.93 1.97
N ILE A 43 -4.96 3.23 1.75
CA ILE A 43 -5.44 3.84 0.50
C ILE A 43 -4.33 4.73 -0.01
N VAL A 44 -3.97 4.62 -1.29
CA VAL A 44 -2.87 5.37 -1.88
C VAL A 44 -3.32 6.12 -3.12
N ASP A 45 -2.89 7.39 -3.23
CA ASP A 45 -3.07 8.21 -4.42
C ASP A 45 -1.79 9.00 -4.76
N ALA A 46 -1.88 9.93 -5.70
CA ALA A 46 -0.77 10.77 -6.12
C ALA A 46 -0.28 11.75 -5.04
N THR A 47 -1.07 11.99 -4.00
CA THR A 47 -0.79 12.96 -2.94
C THR A 47 -0.24 12.31 -1.67
N GLY A 48 -0.42 10.99 -1.51
CA GLY A 48 0.12 10.28 -0.35
C GLY A 48 -0.55 8.94 -0.07
N ILE A 49 -0.27 8.44 1.13
CA ILE A 49 -0.73 7.17 1.67
C ILE A 49 -1.57 7.47 2.90
N TYR A 50 -2.73 6.85 2.99
CA TYR A 50 -3.67 7.02 4.09
C TYR A 50 -3.93 5.66 4.75
N GLU A 51 -3.73 5.57 6.06
CA GLU A 51 -4.15 4.42 6.83
C GLU A 51 -5.66 4.51 7.10
N GLY A 52 -6.38 3.49 6.66
CA GLY A 52 -7.81 3.37 6.89
C GLY A 52 -8.13 2.50 8.09
N VAL A 53 -7.38 1.43 8.28
CA VAL A 53 -7.55 0.44 9.35
C VAL A 53 -6.19 -0.14 9.72
N ASP A 54 -5.84 -0.12 11.01
CA ASP A 54 -4.59 -0.68 11.52
C ASP A 54 -4.52 -2.21 11.27
N PRO A 55 -3.59 -2.70 10.43
CA PRO A 55 -3.49 -4.12 10.11
C PRO A 55 -3.01 -5.00 11.27
N LYS A 56 -2.42 -4.41 12.30
CA LYS A 56 -1.99 -5.11 13.52
C LYS A 56 -3.17 -5.43 14.45
N LYS A 57 -4.29 -4.71 14.30
CA LYS A 57 -5.47 -4.84 15.17
C LYS A 57 -6.69 -5.44 14.46
N TYR A 58 -6.86 -5.15 13.19
CA TYR A 58 -8.11 -5.44 12.49
C TYR A 58 -7.86 -6.14 11.15
N GLY A 59 -8.73 -7.08 10.81
CA GLY A 59 -8.86 -7.57 9.44
C GLY A 59 -9.62 -6.58 8.56
N CYS A 60 -9.44 -6.70 7.26
CA CYS A 60 -10.09 -5.86 6.26
C CYS A 60 -11.19 -6.62 5.52
N LEU A 61 -12.20 -5.92 5.02
CA LEU A 61 -13.32 -6.52 4.30
C LEU A 61 -13.15 -6.54 2.76
N CYS A 62 -11.98 -6.12 2.25
CA CYS A 62 -11.74 -6.05 0.80
C CYS A 62 -11.36 -7.38 0.14
N ALA A 63 -10.78 -8.31 0.89
CA ALA A 63 -10.27 -9.57 0.37
C ALA A 63 -11.11 -10.77 0.85
N THR A 64 -12.35 -10.88 0.37
CA THR A 64 -13.24 -12.00 0.71
C THR A 64 -12.84 -13.25 -0.06
N GLY A 65 -11.85 -14.00 0.41
CA GLY A 65 -11.27 -15.17 -0.27
C GLY A 65 -12.11 -16.47 -0.22
N SER A 66 -13.39 -16.42 0.11
CA SER A 66 -14.21 -17.64 0.31
C SER A 66 -14.84 -18.21 -0.95
N LYS A 67 -15.09 -17.37 -1.98
CA LYS A 67 -15.73 -17.75 -3.23
C LYS A 67 -15.07 -17.09 -4.43
N ALA A 68 -15.03 -17.82 -5.54
CA ALA A 68 -14.60 -17.29 -6.82
C ALA A 68 -15.63 -16.28 -7.38
N SER A 69 -15.14 -15.30 -8.13
CA SER A 69 -15.94 -14.33 -8.87
C SER A 69 -16.25 -14.88 -10.27
N GLU A 70 -17.24 -15.75 -10.36
CA GLU A 70 -17.56 -16.48 -11.60
C GLU A 70 -17.78 -15.56 -12.81
N ASP A 71 -18.50 -14.45 -12.62
CA ASP A 71 -18.76 -13.48 -13.69
C ASP A 71 -17.45 -12.87 -14.23
N HIS A 72 -16.47 -12.58 -13.36
CA HIS A 72 -15.18 -12.01 -13.78
C HIS A 72 -14.28 -13.07 -14.42
N ILE A 73 -14.31 -14.30 -13.92
CA ILE A 73 -13.59 -15.42 -14.53
C ILE A 73 -14.12 -15.70 -15.93
N ALA A 74 -15.45 -15.62 -16.13
CA ALA A 74 -16.06 -15.77 -17.45
C ALA A 74 -15.63 -14.68 -18.44
N MET A 75 -15.26 -13.47 -17.97
CA MET A 75 -14.72 -12.38 -18.80
C MET A 75 -13.29 -12.65 -19.29
N PHE A 76 -12.50 -13.38 -18.48
CA PHE A 76 -11.13 -13.74 -18.80
C PHE A 76 -10.82 -15.16 -18.31
N PRO A 77 -11.37 -16.21 -18.97
CA PRO A 77 -11.29 -17.59 -18.47
C PRO A 77 -9.88 -18.18 -18.53
N ASP A 78 -9.02 -17.71 -19.41
CA ASP A 78 -7.68 -18.24 -19.63
C ASP A 78 -6.63 -17.55 -18.74
N SER A 79 -7.04 -16.81 -17.69
CA SER A 79 -6.11 -16.18 -16.79
C SER A 79 -5.32 -17.21 -15.98
N PRO A 80 -3.99 -17.24 -16.10
CA PRO A 80 -3.17 -18.22 -15.38
C PRO A 80 -3.11 -17.95 -13.88
N MET A 81 -3.50 -16.76 -13.42
CA MET A 81 -3.40 -16.34 -12.02
C MET A 81 -4.73 -16.34 -11.29
N ALA A 82 -5.87 -16.40 -12.00
CA ALA A 82 -7.18 -16.35 -11.38
C ALA A 82 -7.34 -17.45 -10.32
N CYS A 83 -7.76 -17.05 -9.11
CA CYS A 83 -8.03 -17.96 -7.99
C CYS A 83 -6.83 -18.79 -7.48
N SER A 84 -5.60 -18.45 -7.87
CA SER A 84 -4.40 -19.17 -7.39
C SER A 84 -4.24 -19.18 -5.86
N HIS A 85 -4.84 -18.22 -5.17
CA HIS A 85 -4.83 -18.09 -3.70
C HIS A 85 -6.24 -18.19 -3.09
N LEU A 86 -7.20 -18.76 -3.83
CA LEU A 86 -8.55 -18.98 -3.30
C LEU A 86 -8.49 -19.86 -2.05
N LYS A 87 -9.15 -19.41 -0.98
CA LYS A 87 -9.14 -20.03 0.37
C LYS A 87 -7.80 -20.00 1.10
N LEU A 88 -6.72 -19.52 0.49
CA LEU A 88 -5.42 -19.33 1.13
C LEU A 88 -5.31 -17.91 1.71
N ALA A 89 -5.73 -16.92 0.95
CA ALA A 89 -5.73 -15.51 1.36
C ALA A 89 -7.15 -15.02 1.62
N GLY A 90 -7.33 -14.19 2.64
CA GLY A 90 -8.63 -13.65 3.02
C GLY A 90 -8.52 -12.50 4.02
N ASN A 91 -9.64 -12.00 4.54
CA ASN A 91 -9.71 -10.78 5.34
C ASN A 91 -8.82 -10.74 6.61
N TYR A 92 -8.43 -11.88 7.17
CA TYR A 92 -7.71 -11.94 8.44
C TYR A 92 -6.21 -12.19 8.31
N ASN A 93 -5.76 -12.63 7.15
CA ASN A 93 -4.33 -12.88 6.90
C ASN A 93 -3.77 -12.04 5.75
N THR A 94 -4.47 -10.97 5.36
CA THR A 94 -4.03 -10.06 4.30
C THR A 94 -3.96 -8.63 4.80
N ILE A 95 -2.96 -7.88 4.32
CA ILE A 95 -2.93 -6.42 4.34
C ILE A 95 -3.40 -5.93 2.97
N ASN A 96 -4.41 -5.08 2.94
CA ASN A 96 -5.06 -4.67 1.70
C ASN A 96 -4.75 -3.21 1.40
N ILE A 97 -4.28 -2.94 0.18
CA ILE A 97 -4.00 -1.60 -0.35
C ILE A 97 -5.02 -1.30 -1.45
N GLU A 98 -5.75 -0.20 -1.31
CA GLU A 98 -6.63 0.34 -2.33
C GLU A 98 -5.93 1.47 -3.07
N ALA A 99 -5.47 1.22 -4.30
CA ALA A 99 -4.77 2.21 -5.09
C ALA A 99 -5.75 3.01 -5.97
N CYS A 100 -5.66 4.34 -5.90
CA CYS A 100 -6.52 5.24 -6.65
C CYS A 100 -6.15 5.22 -8.13
N SER A 101 -7.03 4.67 -8.95
CA SER A 101 -6.88 4.62 -10.40
C SER A 101 -7.44 5.86 -11.08
N ALA A 102 -6.96 6.12 -12.29
CA ALA A 102 -7.48 7.12 -13.21
C ALA A 102 -7.87 6.48 -14.55
N LYS A 103 -8.50 7.25 -15.42
CA LYS A 103 -8.84 6.87 -16.80
C LYS A 103 -8.34 7.92 -17.78
N HIS A 104 -7.89 7.46 -18.93
CA HIS A 104 -7.55 8.34 -20.06
C HIS A 104 -8.81 8.96 -20.68
N SER A 105 -9.91 8.22 -20.70
CA SER A 105 -11.22 8.65 -21.22
C SER A 105 -12.29 8.70 -20.12
N PRO A 106 -13.12 9.75 -20.06
CA PRO A 106 -14.18 9.86 -19.05
C PRO A 106 -15.38 8.93 -19.29
N VAL A 107 -15.39 8.18 -20.40
CA VAL A 107 -16.58 7.45 -20.87
C VAL A 107 -16.39 5.96 -20.78
N SER A 108 -16.63 5.35 -19.61
CA SER A 108 -16.98 3.94 -19.59
C SER A 108 -18.13 3.69 -18.63
N ARG A 109 -19.06 2.87 -19.09
CA ARG A 109 -20.18 2.42 -18.28
C ARG A 109 -19.66 1.48 -17.18
N ARG A 110 -20.20 1.59 -15.97
CA ARG A 110 -19.76 0.82 -14.80
C ARG A 110 -19.75 -0.71 -15.02
N LYS A 111 -20.59 -1.22 -15.95
CA LYS A 111 -20.63 -2.64 -16.32
C LYS A 111 -19.40 -3.11 -17.10
N ASP A 112 -18.78 -2.21 -17.85
CA ASP A 112 -17.64 -2.54 -18.72
C ASP A 112 -16.31 -2.15 -18.04
N ALA A 113 -16.36 -1.58 -16.82
CA ALA A 113 -15.22 -1.03 -16.12
C ALA A 113 -14.07 -2.03 -15.90
N TYR A 114 -14.40 -3.31 -15.72
CA TYR A 114 -13.39 -4.34 -15.47
C TYR A 114 -12.69 -4.81 -16.77
N MET A 115 -13.37 -4.72 -17.90
CA MET A 115 -12.78 -5.04 -19.21
C MET A 115 -12.13 -3.82 -19.88
N ASP A 116 -12.24 -2.65 -19.24
CA ASP A 116 -11.75 -1.40 -19.77
C ASP A 116 -10.23 -1.30 -19.58
N THR A 117 -9.50 -1.29 -20.69
CA THR A 117 -8.05 -1.08 -20.72
C THR A 117 -7.64 0.38 -20.49
N ASP A 118 -8.62 1.27 -20.35
CA ASP A 118 -8.42 2.70 -20.17
C ASP A 118 -7.96 3.08 -18.75
N PHE A 119 -8.08 2.17 -17.78
CA PHE A 119 -7.59 2.37 -16.42
C PHE A 119 -6.06 2.35 -16.34
N TYR A 120 -5.52 3.23 -15.51
CA TYR A 120 -4.10 3.25 -15.18
C TYR A 120 -3.90 3.80 -13.76
N PHE A 121 -2.71 3.60 -13.19
CA PHE A 121 -2.27 4.34 -12.02
C PHE A 121 -1.46 5.55 -12.47
N PRO A 122 -1.81 6.80 -12.03
CA PRO A 122 -0.93 7.95 -12.23
C PRO A 122 0.47 7.67 -11.69
N ASP A 123 1.51 8.20 -12.33
CA ASP A 123 2.91 7.90 -11.97
C ASP A 123 3.21 8.13 -10.49
N ALA A 124 2.72 9.22 -9.90
CA ALA A 124 2.89 9.48 -8.48
C ALA A 124 2.14 8.47 -7.60
N THR A 125 0.93 8.03 -7.99
CA THR A 125 0.21 6.95 -7.30
C THR A 125 0.99 5.64 -7.38
N TYR A 126 1.53 5.31 -8.56
CA TYR A 126 2.34 4.10 -8.75
C TYR A 126 3.60 4.13 -7.89
N THR A 127 4.31 5.26 -7.85
CA THR A 127 5.51 5.44 -7.01
C THR A 127 5.17 5.23 -5.53
N ASN A 128 4.11 5.84 -5.04
CA ASN A 128 3.64 5.69 -3.67
C ASN A 128 3.20 4.25 -3.37
N LEU A 129 2.59 3.56 -4.33
CA LEU A 129 2.18 2.17 -4.20
C LEU A 129 3.39 1.22 -4.10
N VAL A 130 4.43 1.44 -4.91
CA VAL A 130 5.69 0.68 -4.83
C VAL A 130 6.34 0.87 -3.45
N ALA A 131 6.43 2.11 -2.98
CA ALA A 131 7.01 2.42 -1.67
C ALA A 131 6.21 1.77 -0.53
N LEU A 132 4.88 1.89 -0.55
CA LEU A 132 4.01 1.28 0.47
C LEU A 132 4.11 -0.24 0.47
N ALA A 133 4.04 -0.88 -0.70
CA ALA A 133 4.13 -2.33 -0.80
C ALA A 133 5.47 -2.85 -0.28
N SER A 134 6.57 -2.17 -0.64
CA SER A 134 7.91 -2.52 -0.14
C SER A 134 8.01 -2.41 1.37
N TRP A 135 7.53 -1.29 1.93
CA TRP A 135 7.53 -1.09 3.37
C TRP A 135 6.69 -2.14 4.12
N LEU A 136 5.49 -2.47 3.62
CA LEU A 136 4.63 -3.47 4.24
C LEU A 136 5.25 -4.87 4.22
N LEU A 137 5.90 -5.26 3.12
CA LEU A 137 6.58 -6.54 3.04
C LEU A 137 7.72 -6.64 4.07
N ASP A 138 8.50 -5.57 4.22
CA ASP A 138 9.60 -5.49 5.19
C ASP A 138 9.09 -5.44 6.63
N GLU A 139 8.19 -4.51 6.96
CA GLU A 139 7.63 -4.31 8.32
C GLU A 139 6.97 -5.55 8.89
N PHE A 140 6.29 -6.33 8.05
CA PHE A 140 5.56 -7.54 8.48
C PHE A 140 6.32 -8.85 8.18
N GLY A 141 7.53 -8.77 7.62
CA GLY A 141 8.32 -9.95 7.25
C GLY A 141 7.63 -10.81 6.18
N ILE A 142 6.82 -10.22 5.31
CA ILE A 142 6.06 -10.93 4.28
C ILE A 142 6.95 -11.10 3.04
N PRO A 143 7.15 -12.34 2.53
CA PRO A 143 7.98 -12.55 1.34
C PRO A 143 7.33 -11.92 0.10
N LEU A 144 8.15 -11.42 -0.84
CA LEU A 144 7.70 -10.84 -2.11
C LEU A 144 6.76 -11.77 -2.91
N ALA A 145 6.89 -13.07 -2.77
CA ALA A 145 6.00 -14.05 -3.39
C ALA A 145 4.54 -13.89 -2.93
N ASN A 146 4.34 -13.36 -1.72
CA ASN A 146 3.04 -13.14 -1.10
C ASN A 146 2.50 -11.70 -1.34
N LEU A 147 3.15 -10.91 -2.19
CA LEU A 147 2.56 -9.72 -2.78
C LEU A 147 1.68 -10.17 -3.96
N ILE A 148 0.38 -10.01 -3.81
CA ILE A 148 -0.63 -10.58 -4.71
C ILE A 148 -1.69 -9.56 -5.11
N MET A 149 -2.38 -9.81 -6.22
CA MET A 149 -3.58 -9.07 -6.63
C MET A 149 -4.84 -9.72 -6.04
N HIS A 150 -5.90 -8.95 -5.86
CA HIS A 150 -7.23 -9.51 -5.53
C HIS A 150 -7.68 -10.56 -6.58
N HIS A 151 -7.28 -10.39 -7.84
CA HIS A 151 -7.49 -11.36 -8.90
C HIS A 151 -6.99 -12.77 -8.56
N GLN A 152 -5.85 -12.86 -7.91
CA GLN A 152 -5.28 -14.14 -7.48
C GLN A 152 -6.08 -14.80 -6.36
N ILE A 153 -6.88 -14.05 -5.61
CA ILE A 153 -7.72 -14.59 -4.54
C ILE A 153 -9.04 -15.13 -5.11
N THR A 154 -9.78 -14.29 -5.84
CA THR A 154 -11.16 -14.64 -6.24
C THR A 154 -11.39 -14.69 -7.74
N GLY A 155 -10.39 -14.40 -8.56
CA GLY A 155 -10.56 -14.23 -10.01
C GLY A 155 -11.19 -12.89 -10.40
N LYS A 156 -11.54 -12.02 -9.42
CA LYS A 156 -12.04 -10.67 -9.72
C LYS A 156 -11.00 -9.91 -10.54
N LEU A 157 -11.42 -9.20 -11.59
CA LEU A 157 -10.52 -8.34 -12.37
C LEU A 157 -10.14 -7.10 -11.55
N CYS A 158 -9.18 -7.27 -10.64
CA CYS A 158 -8.75 -6.26 -9.69
C CYS A 158 -7.27 -6.47 -9.28
N PRO A 159 -6.35 -5.52 -9.58
CA PRO A 159 -6.55 -4.32 -10.41
C PRO A 159 -6.80 -4.66 -11.88
N ALA A 160 -7.85 -4.09 -12.50
CA ALA A 160 -8.25 -4.50 -13.85
C ALA A 160 -7.14 -4.30 -14.89
N MET A 161 -6.41 -3.16 -14.84
CA MET A 161 -5.33 -2.85 -15.77
C MET A 161 -4.16 -3.84 -15.74
N TRP A 162 -4.08 -4.66 -14.69
CA TRP A 162 -2.98 -5.65 -14.51
C TRP A 162 -3.43 -7.10 -14.72
N CYS A 163 -4.73 -7.35 -14.90
CA CYS A 163 -5.24 -8.71 -14.99
C CYS A 163 -6.44 -8.91 -15.93
N ASN A 164 -6.83 -7.90 -16.71
CA ASN A 164 -7.98 -8.00 -17.59
C ASN A 164 -7.68 -8.64 -18.97
N ASN A 165 -6.42 -8.90 -19.26
CA ASN A 165 -5.95 -9.65 -20.43
C ASN A 165 -4.53 -10.20 -20.16
N LYS A 166 -4.04 -11.09 -21.04
CA LYS A 166 -2.74 -11.75 -20.85
C LYS A 166 -1.54 -10.78 -20.88
N ASP A 167 -1.63 -9.70 -21.65
CA ASP A 167 -0.55 -8.75 -21.80
C ASP A 167 -0.45 -7.82 -20.57
N ALA A 168 -1.56 -7.65 -19.83
CA ALA A 168 -1.62 -6.88 -18.60
C ALA A 168 -0.78 -7.48 -17.47
N PHE A 169 -0.56 -8.79 -17.47
CA PHE A 169 0.29 -9.43 -16.46
C PHE A 169 1.74 -8.96 -16.49
N SER A 170 2.25 -8.51 -17.63
CA SER A 170 3.59 -7.93 -17.72
C SER A 170 3.74 -6.67 -16.85
N GLN A 171 2.68 -5.88 -16.72
CA GLN A 171 2.66 -4.70 -15.83
C GLN A 171 2.67 -5.09 -14.35
N TRP A 172 1.97 -6.16 -14.00
CA TRP A 172 2.03 -6.72 -12.65
C TRP A 172 3.43 -7.22 -12.29
N GLU A 173 4.08 -7.96 -13.19
CA GLU A 173 5.45 -8.44 -12.98
C GLU A 173 6.45 -7.26 -12.93
N ALA A 174 6.26 -6.21 -13.73
CA ALA A 174 7.05 -5.00 -13.65
C ALA A 174 6.90 -4.33 -12.27
N PHE A 175 5.67 -4.20 -11.77
CA PHE A 175 5.42 -3.66 -10.42
C PHE A 175 6.13 -4.49 -9.33
N LYS A 176 6.06 -5.81 -9.38
CA LYS A 176 6.78 -6.67 -8.43
C LYS A 176 8.30 -6.51 -8.54
N SER A 177 8.80 -6.32 -9.76
CA SER A 177 10.22 -6.03 -9.97
C SER A 177 10.65 -4.71 -9.34
N ASP A 178 9.82 -3.66 -9.46
CA ASP A 178 10.11 -2.36 -8.85
C ASP A 178 10.09 -2.43 -7.32
N VAL A 179 9.12 -3.15 -6.74
CA VAL A 179 9.07 -3.44 -5.30
C VAL A 179 10.32 -4.21 -4.85
N ALA A 180 10.74 -5.24 -5.61
CA ALA A 180 11.95 -6.00 -5.30
C ALA A 180 13.21 -5.12 -5.34
N GLN A 181 13.28 -4.17 -6.27
CA GLN A 181 14.42 -3.23 -6.34
C GLN A 181 14.49 -2.33 -5.11
N VAL A 182 13.35 -1.90 -4.57
CA VAL A 182 13.31 -1.10 -3.33
C VAL A 182 13.75 -1.96 -2.15
N LEU A 183 13.23 -3.17 -2.00
CA LEU A 183 13.61 -4.10 -0.93
C LEU A 183 15.10 -4.44 -0.95
N ASN A 184 15.68 -4.63 -2.13
CA ASN A 184 17.11 -4.95 -2.28
C ASN A 184 18.04 -3.75 -2.07
N LYS A 185 17.53 -2.53 -2.18
CA LYS A 185 18.28 -1.28 -1.91
C LYS A 185 18.22 -0.87 -0.44
N ALA A 186 17.21 -1.30 0.31
CA ALA A 186 17.18 -1.12 1.75
C ALA A 186 18.32 -1.93 2.38
N PRO A 187 19.17 -1.36 3.25
CA PRO A 187 20.17 -2.13 3.95
C PRO A 187 19.45 -3.20 4.78
N THR A 188 19.77 -4.47 4.53
CA THR A 188 19.25 -5.55 5.37
C THR A 188 19.78 -5.34 6.79
N ALA A 189 18.98 -5.69 7.82
CA ALA A 189 19.42 -5.60 9.21
C ALA A 189 20.73 -6.38 9.48
N ALA A 190 21.13 -7.27 8.59
CA ALA A 190 22.39 -7.99 8.62
C ALA A 190 23.60 -7.18 8.10
N GLU A 191 23.37 -6.07 7.37
CA GLU A 191 24.43 -5.18 6.86
C GLU A 191 24.67 -3.98 7.76
N LEU A 192 23.90 -3.83 8.83
CA LEU A 192 24.28 -2.92 9.92
C LEU A 192 25.53 -3.48 10.57
N PRO A 193 26.67 -2.75 10.59
CA PRO A 193 27.87 -3.22 11.28
C PRO A 193 27.50 -3.55 12.73
N ALA A 194 27.88 -4.75 13.17
CA ALA A 194 27.73 -5.14 14.56
C ALA A 194 28.28 -4.01 15.46
N PRO A 195 27.65 -3.68 16.59
CA PRO A 195 28.13 -2.64 17.48
C PRO A 195 29.54 -3.01 17.94
N THR A 196 30.54 -2.40 17.31
CA THR A 196 31.91 -2.46 17.80
C THR A 196 31.94 -1.71 19.12
N GLY A 197 32.45 -2.36 20.14
CA GLY A 197 32.58 -1.83 21.47
C GLY A 197 33.36 -0.49 21.55
N PRO A 198 33.53 0.11 22.72
CA PRO A 198 33.71 1.53 22.94
C PRO A 198 34.96 2.09 22.30
N GLY A 199 34.79 2.86 21.25
CA GLY A 199 35.88 3.53 20.55
C GLY A 199 35.37 4.52 19.50
N THR A 200 35.22 5.78 19.91
CA THR A 200 35.39 7.03 19.14
C THR A 200 34.50 7.31 17.94
N GLU A 201 33.65 8.34 18.13
CA GLU A 201 33.24 9.38 17.18
C GLU A 201 32.53 8.95 15.90
N GLY A 202 31.19 8.98 15.94
CA GLY A 202 30.30 8.86 14.79
C GLY A 202 28.95 8.26 15.12
N GLY A 203 28.45 8.39 16.35
CA GLY A 203 27.09 7.94 16.71
C GLY A 203 26.06 8.71 15.88
N SER A 204 25.16 7.99 15.22
CA SER A 204 23.98 8.63 14.64
C SER A 204 23.29 9.45 15.73
N PRO A 205 22.97 10.72 15.51
CA PRO A 205 22.35 11.56 16.51
C PRO A 205 21.00 10.95 16.88
N SER A 206 20.79 10.72 18.16
CA SER A 206 19.50 10.29 18.72
C SER A 206 19.06 11.30 19.79
N GLY A 207 17.78 11.51 19.92
CA GLY A 207 17.22 12.47 20.86
C GLY A 207 15.71 12.51 20.77
N THR A 208 15.13 13.65 21.13
CA THR A 208 13.69 13.88 20.99
C THR A 208 13.43 15.14 20.16
N ILE A 209 12.34 15.14 19.42
CA ILE A 209 11.82 16.29 18.67
C ILE A 209 10.39 16.59 19.13
N GLU A 210 10.10 17.85 19.41
CA GLU A 210 8.72 18.31 19.62
C GLU A 210 8.05 18.51 18.27
N VAL A 211 6.87 17.95 18.11
CA VAL A 211 6.08 18.05 16.89
C VAL A 211 4.67 18.51 17.22
N LYS A 212 4.10 19.33 16.35
CA LYS A 212 2.77 19.88 16.50
C LYS A 212 1.74 19.04 15.76
N GLN A 213 0.50 19.08 16.23
CA GLN A 213 -0.62 18.52 15.48
C GLN A 213 -0.66 19.10 14.06
N GLY A 214 -0.84 18.23 13.07
CA GLY A 214 -0.84 18.61 11.66
C GLY A 214 0.55 18.67 11.02
N THR A 215 1.62 18.34 11.75
CA THR A 215 2.97 18.18 11.15
C THR A 215 2.96 16.98 10.21
N PRO A 216 3.37 17.12 8.93
CA PRO A 216 3.43 16.00 8.02
C PRO A 216 4.56 15.04 8.39
N CYS A 217 4.30 13.74 8.27
CA CYS A 217 5.30 12.69 8.38
C CYS A 217 5.44 11.93 7.05
N TYR A 218 6.65 11.46 6.78
CA TYR A 218 7.06 10.92 5.49
C TYR A 218 7.67 9.53 5.65
N MET A 219 7.59 8.75 4.57
CA MET A 219 8.20 7.42 4.49
C MET A 219 9.70 7.50 4.17
N ASP A 220 10.13 8.58 3.54
CA ASP A 220 11.51 8.80 3.07
C ASP A 220 12.11 10.08 3.65
N ALA A 221 13.44 10.10 3.69
CA ALA A 221 14.20 11.25 4.20
C ALA A 221 14.24 12.45 3.23
N GLU A 222 13.78 12.27 2.02
CA GLU A 222 13.64 13.32 0.99
C GLU A 222 12.32 14.09 1.15
N GLY A 223 11.39 13.58 2.00
CA GLY A 223 10.07 14.18 2.21
C GLY A 223 9.16 14.09 0.98
N THR A 224 9.34 13.07 0.16
CA THR A 224 8.62 12.92 -1.11
C THR A 224 7.39 12.01 -0.98
N VAL A 225 7.41 11.06 -0.04
CA VAL A 225 6.31 10.12 0.20
C VAL A 225 5.70 10.40 1.57
N MET A 226 4.56 11.09 1.58
CA MET A 226 3.88 11.46 2.83
C MET A 226 3.08 10.28 3.39
N LEU A 227 3.34 9.94 4.66
CA LEU A 227 2.57 8.94 5.41
C LEU A 227 1.27 9.50 5.96
N GLY A 228 1.28 10.75 6.41
CA GLY A 228 0.13 11.38 7.03
C GLY A 228 0.53 12.63 7.82
N TYR A 229 -0.23 12.90 8.87
CA TYR A 229 -0.01 14.03 9.77
C TYR A 229 -0.03 13.57 11.22
N ILE A 230 0.77 14.22 12.06
CA ILE A 230 0.73 14.04 13.51
C ILE A 230 -0.66 14.45 14.03
N GLU A 231 -1.32 13.55 14.76
CA GLU A 231 -2.71 13.74 15.21
C GLU A 231 -2.84 14.67 16.43
N ALA A 232 -1.78 14.77 17.24
CA ALA A 232 -1.73 15.63 18.41
C ALA A 232 -0.31 16.11 18.68
N ASP A 233 -0.16 17.24 19.41
CA ASP A 233 1.14 17.72 19.87
C ASP A 233 1.87 16.59 20.62
N SER A 234 3.09 16.28 20.23
CA SER A 234 3.83 15.12 20.71
C SER A 234 5.33 15.42 20.86
N VAL A 235 5.99 14.64 21.70
CA VAL A 235 7.45 14.59 21.77
C VAL A 235 7.86 13.19 21.30
N LEU A 236 8.50 13.12 20.14
CA LEU A 236 8.91 11.86 19.52
C LEU A 236 10.41 11.64 19.67
N ALA A 237 10.80 10.42 20.02
CA ALA A 237 12.20 10.01 19.94
C ALA A 237 12.60 9.81 18.49
N TYR A 238 13.77 10.28 18.11
CA TYR A 238 14.37 9.99 16.81
C TYR A 238 15.64 9.16 16.96
N THR A 239 15.91 8.33 15.96
CA THR A 239 17.07 7.42 15.95
C THR A 239 18.09 7.79 14.87
N SER A 240 17.73 8.65 13.92
CA SER A 240 18.66 9.18 12.93
C SER A 240 18.19 10.53 12.39
N ILE A 241 19.13 11.28 11.79
CA ILE A 241 18.86 12.55 11.10
C ILE A 241 19.50 12.47 9.70
N LYS A 242 18.74 12.89 8.69
CA LYS A 242 19.27 13.09 7.33
C LYS A 242 18.87 14.47 6.83
N GLY A 243 19.83 15.38 6.76
CA GLY A 243 19.54 16.79 6.49
C GLY A 243 18.74 17.42 7.64
N ASP A 244 17.54 17.90 7.34
CA ASP A 244 16.58 18.44 8.30
C ASP A 244 15.45 17.46 8.67
N MET A 245 15.56 16.20 8.21
CA MET A 245 14.57 15.15 8.46
C MET A 245 14.99 14.25 9.62
N TYR A 246 14.11 14.07 10.61
CA TYR A 246 14.28 13.25 11.81
C TYR A 246 13.50 11.94 11.64
N TYR A 247 14.16 10.80 11.76
CA TYR A 247 13.49 9.51 11.69
C TYR A 247 12.95 9.10 13.07
N THR A 248 11.64 8.98 13.19
CA THR A 248 10.87 8.68 14.40
C THR A 248 10.03 7.43 14.24
N SER A 249 9.30 7.03 15.28
CA SER A 249 8.26 5.97 15.20
C SER A 249 7.13 6.29 14.22
N GLU A 250 6.90 7.57 13.92
CA GLU A 250 5.86 8.04 13.00
C GLU A 250 6.38 8.23 11.56
N GLY A 251 7.63 7.91 11.31
CA GLY A 251 8.31 8.14 10.04
C GLY A 251 9.29 9.31 10.10
N TYR A 252 9.64 9.84 8.93
CA TYR A 252 10.49 11.03 8.81
C TYR A 252 9.68 12.31 9.05
N ILE A 253 10.19 13.18 9.91
CA ILE A 253 9.57 14.47 10.26
C ILE A 253 10.59 15.57 10.00
N LYS A 254 10.16 16.64 9.33
CA LYS A 254 11.02 17.80 9.07
C LYS A 254 11.20 18.62 10.36
N GLY A 255 12.45 18.89 10.73
CA GLY A 255 12.76 19.71 11.87
C GLY A 255 12.47 21.19 11.64
N GLY A 256 12.06 21.91 12.71
CA GLY A 256 11.86 23.35 12.66
C GLY A 256 10.47 23.80 12.16
N THR A 257 9.48 22.91 12.20
CA THR A 257 8.06 23.25 11.93
C THR A 257 7.27 23.48 13.21
#